data_b6dab53cea50fb319d6c177471bdfde5
#
_entry.id   b6dab53cea50fb319d6c177471bdfde5
#
_cell.length_a   1.000
_cell.length_b   1.000
_cell.length_c   1.000
_cell.angle_alpha   90.00
_cell.angle_beta   90.00
_cell.angle_gamma   90.00
#
_symmetry.space_group_name_H-M   'P 1'
#
loop_
_entity.id
_entity.type
_entity.pdbx_description
1 polymer ?
#
loop_
_entity_poly.entity_id
_entity_poly.type
_entity_poly.pdbx_seq_one_letter_code
_entity_poly.pdbx_strand_id
1 'polypeptide(L)'
;EKYGNGMVTFTTRLSIEVQGIPYDKLDEFQKDIANYGLKIGGTGSKIRPVTSCKGTVYHYGLIDTLALSEEIHHRFFEGYGDVRLPHKFKIAVGGCPNNCVKPNLNDVGIIGQMVPVYEEDLCKGCKKCKVEDVCPVNAPKVVNGKMQIDENICIHCGRCVGNCRFDAIKTGNQGYKIYIGGRWGKQISIGRELDKVFFDKEEALDAIEKTILLYKEQGKTGERFSQTIERLGF
;
A
#
# COMPACT_ATOMS: atom_id res chain seq x y z
N GLU A 1 26.55 16.57 -11.61
CA GLU A 1 27.95 16.86 -12.01
C GLU A 1 28.76 17.50 -10.87
N LYS A 2 28.19 18.41 -10.07
CA LYS A 2 28.93 19.12 -8.99
C LYS A 2 29.56 18.16 -7.95
N TYR A 3 28.88 17.06 -7.63
CA TYR A 3 29.29 16.15 -6.55
C TYR A 3 29.62 14.74 -7.02
N GLY A 4 28.98 14.26 -8.07
CA GLY A 4 29.11 12.90 -8.57
C GLY A 4 29.75 12.81 -9.95
N ASN A 5 29.63 11.65 -10.57
CA ASN A 5 30.21 11.37 -11.90
C ASN A 5 29.33 11.84 -13.09
N GLY A 6 28.31 12.68 -12.84
CA GLY A 6 27.37 13.16 -13.86
C GLY A 6 26.21 12.21 -14.16
N MET A 7 26.16 11.03 -13.54
CA MET A 7 25.07 10.07 -13.73
C MET A 7 24.03 10.18 -12.60
N VAL A 8 22.76 10.25 -12.97
CA VAL A 8 21.62 10.20 -12.07
C VAL A 8 20.69 9.09 -12.56
N THR A 9 20.25 8.23 -11.66
CA THR A 9 19.34 7.13 -11.96
C THR A 9 18.11 7.18 -11.07
N PHE A 10 16.99 6.64 -11.58
CA PHE A 10 15.77 6.47 -10.82
C PHE A 10 15.61 4.99 -10.48
N THR A 11 15.33 4.72 -9.21
CA THR A 11 15.06 3.35 -8.77
C THR A 11 13.60 2.97 -9.01
N THR A 12 13.30 1.68 -8.99
CA THR A 12 11.91 1.17 -9.00
C THR A 12 11.10 1.56 -7.75
N ARG A 13 11.74 2.16 -6.76
CA ARG A 13 11.09 2.72 -5.56
C ARG A 13 10.92 4.24 -5.64
N LEU A 14 11.03 4.80 -6.84
CA LEU A 14 10.87 6.24 -7.10
C LEU A 14 11.89 7.12 -6.36
N SER A 15 13.01 6.53 -5.94
CA SER A 15 14.12 7.27 -5.34
C SER A 15 15.13 7.67 -6.43
N ILE A 16 15.81 8.78 -6.21
CA ILE A 16 16.90 9.26 -7.07
C ILE A 16 18.22 8.75 -6.51
N GLU A 17 19.07 8.19 -7.37
CA GLU A 17 20.45 7.83 -7.03
C GLU A 17 21.43 8.73 -7.79
N VAL A 18 22.34 9.35 -7.07
CA VAL A 18 23.47 10.11 -7.63
C VAL A 18 24.73 9.28 -7.42
N GLN A 19 25.41 8.92 -8.50
CA GLN A 19 26.54 8.03 -8.47
C GLN A 19 27.87 8.77 -8.40
N GLY A 20 28.88 8.12 -7.79
CA GLY A 20 30.25 8.61 -7.80
C GLY A 20 30.50 9.80 -6.88
N ILE A 21 29.70 10.02 -5.84
CA ILE A 21 29.98 11.05 -4.83
C ILE A 21 31.11 10.56 -3.92
N PRO A 22 32.23 11.29 -3.82
CA PRO A 22 33.28 10.99 -2.86
C PRO A 22 32.76 11.08 -1.43
N TYR A 23 33.28 10.24 -0.54
CA TYR A 23 32.80 10.14 0.84
C TYR A 23 32.95 11.47 1.61
N ASP A 24 34.04 12.19 1.39
CA ASP A 24 34.33 13.51 1.98
C ASP A 24 33.38 14.62 1.47
N LYS A 25 32.65 14.40 0.39
CA LYS A 25 31.67 15.34 -0.18
C LYS A 25 30.23 15.04 0.23
N LEU A 26 29.96 13.98 0.97
CA LEU A 26 28.60 13.58 1.34
C LEU A 26 27.89 14.64 2.19
N ASP A 27 28.56 15.25 3.16
CA ASP A 27 27.96 16.26 4.04
C ASP A 27 27.62 17.54 3.28
N GLU A 28 28.49 17.97 2.35
CA GLU A 28 28.25 19.11 1.48
C GLU A 28 27.07 18.83 0.54
N PHE A 29 27.06 17.65 -0.08
CA PHE A 29 25.96 17.20 -0.93
C PHE A 29 24.63 17.17 -0.18
N GLN A 30 24.60 16.61 1.03
CA GLN A 30 23.41 16.55 1.85
C GLN A 30 22.84 17.93 2.19
N LYS A 31 23.70 18.89 2.54
CA LYS A 31 23.29 20.27 2.80
C LYS A 31 22.74 20.94 1.56
N ASP A 32 23.34 20.68 0.41
CA ASP A 32 22.93 21.31 -0.87
C ASP A 32 21.55 20.80 -1.30
N ILE A 33 21.31 19.48 -1.27
CA ILE A 33 20.01 18.90 -1.66
C ILE A 33 18.89 19.23 -0.66
N ALA A 34 19.23 19.48 0.61
CA ALA A 34 18.25 19.89 1.62
C ALA A 34 17.58 21.23 1.27
N ASN A 35 18.28 22.14 0.56
CA ASN A 35 17.71 23.39 0.07
C ASN A 35 16.57 23.17 -0.95
N TYR A 36 16.50 21.98 -1.54
CA TYR A 36 15.46 21.56 -2.48
C TYR A 36 14.43 20.61 -1.86
N GLY A 37 14.42 20.46 -0.53
CA GLY A 37 13.53 19.58 0.20
C GLY A 37 13.86 18.07 0.04
N LEU A 38 15.06 17.75 -0.47
CA LEU A 38 15.49 16.38 -0.66
C LEU A 38 16.32 15.88 0.53
N LYS A 39 16.19 14.59 0.86
CA LYS A 39 16.92 13.94 1.95
C LYS A 39 17.60 12.68 1.46
N ILE A 40 18.77 12.38 2.03
CA ILE A 40 19.45 11.11 1.81
C ILE A 40 18.90 10.03 2.78
N GLY A 41 19.16 8.75 2.52
CA GLY A 41 18.87 7.68 3.47
C GLY A 41 18.13 6.47 2.93
N GLY A 42 18.10 6.30 1.61
CA GLY A 42 17.40 5.19 0.95
C GLY A 42 17.99 3.79 1.15
N THR A 43 19.02 3.58 2.02
CA THR A 43 19.74 2.31 2.17
C THR A 43 19.81 1.82 3.63
N GLY A 44 20.37 0.63 3.85
CA GLY A 44 20.63 0.08 5.19
C GLY A 44 19.50 -0.78 5.78
N SER A 45 19.70 -1.22 6.99
CA SER A 45 18.76 -2.04 7.77
C SER A 45 17.78 -1.16 8.53
N LYS A 46 16.93 -0.45 7.79
CA LYS A 46 15.93 0.47 8.29
C LYS A 46 14.73 0.59 7.34
N ILE A 47 13.76 1.38 7.72
CA ILE A 47 12.62 1.69 6.85
C ILE A 47 13.13 2.41 5.60
N ARG A 48 12.60 2.02 4.45
CA ARG A 48 12.94 2.58 3.14
C ARG A 48 11.98 3.71 2.78
N PRO A 49 12.35 4.62 1.88
CA PRO A 49 11.41 5.60 1.33
C PRO A 49 10.11 4.93 0.90
N VAL A 50 8.99 5.52 1.27
CA VAL A 50 7.65 4.99 0.97
C VAL A 50 7.36 5.18 -0.51
N THR A 51 6.78 4.17 -1.15
CA THR A 51 6.33 4.28 -2.54
C THR A 51 4.82 4.34 -2.59
N SER A 52 4.28 5.18 -3.47
CA SER A 52 2.84 5.22 -3.74
C SER A 52 2.55 5.21 -5.24
N CYS A 53 1.34 4.80 -5.59
CA CYS A 53 0.83 5.02 -6.94
C CYS A 53 0.19 6.41 -7.06
N LYS A 54 -0.20 6.80 -8.27
CA LYS A 54 -0.91 8.06 -8.56
C LYS A 54 -2.40 8.03 -8.17
N GLY A 55 -2.79 7.26 -7.13
CA GLY A 55 -4.19 7.04 -6.74
C GLY A 55 -4.97 8.32 -6.49
N THR A 56 -4.32 9.34 -5.90
CA THR A 56 -4.91 10.66 -5.62
C THR A 56 -5.51 11.33 -6.86
N VAL A 57 -4.86 11.20 -8.02
CA VAL A 57 -5.26 11.85 -9.28
C VAL A 57 -5.82 10.87 -10.32
N TYR A 58 -5.99 9.62 -9.96
CA TYR A 58 -6.44 8.58 -10.85
C TYR A 58 -7.91 8.23 -10.59
N HIS A 59 -8.76 8.21 -11.64
CA HIS A 59 -10.21 8.04 -11.48
C HIS A 59 -10.66 6.74 -10.81
N TYR A 60 -9.82 5.72 -10.74
CA TYR A 60 -10.05 4.51 -9.93
C TYR A 60 -9.44 4.58 -8.53
N GLY A 61 -8.79 5.69 -8.17
CA GLY A 61 -8.25 5.88 -6.83
C GLY A 61 -9.38 5.96 -5.79
N LEU A 62 -9.25 5.20 -4.72
CA LEU A 62 -10.24 5.13 -3.64
C LEU A 62 -9.75 5.87 -2.38
N ILE A 63 -8.47 6.21 -2.32
CA ILE A 63 -7.84 6.95 -1.22
C ILE A 63 -6.84 7.96 -1.78
N ASP A 64 -6.54 8.98 -1.00
CA ASP A 64 -5.45 9.91 -1.28
C ASP A 64 -4.10 9.23 -0.97
N THR A 65 -3.49 8.68 -2.02
CA THR A 65 -2.22 7.94 -1.91
C THR A 65 -1.03 8.85 -1.66
N LEU A 66 -1.04 10.08 -2.16
CA LEU A 66 0.06 11.02 -1.99
C LEU A 66 0.09 11.50 -0.55
N ALA A 67 -1.02 12.03 -0.03
CA ALA A 67 -1.10 12.49 1.35
C ALA A 67 -0.80 11.35 2.36
N LEU A 68 -1.37 10.15 2.15
CA LEU A 68 -1.11 9.02 3.03
C LEU A 68 0.36 8.57 2.98
N SER A 69 0.98 8.52 1.79
CA SER A 69 2.38 8.10 1.67
C SER A 69 3.35 9.13 2.26
N GLU A 70 3.03 10.42 2.16
CA GLU A 70 3.80 11.49 2.79
C GLU A 70 3.73 11.40 4.31
N GLU A 71 2.54 11.19 4.86
CA GLU A 71 2.35 11.01 6.31
C GLU A 71 3.10 9.78 6.84
N ILE A 72 3.00 8.63 6.15
CA ILE A 72 3.75 7.42 6.49
C ILE A 72 5.26 7.67 6.38
N HIS A 73 5.70 8.45 5.39
CA HIS A 73 7.10 8.81 5.21
C HIS A 73 7.61 9.63 6.39
N HIS A 74 6.91 10.70 6.76
CA HIS A 74 7.30 11.54 7.90
C HIS A 74 7.24 10.77 9.21
N ARG A 75 6.17 10.02 9.47
CA ARG A 75 5.97 9.29 10.73
C ARG A 75 6.99 8.15 10.91
N PHE A 76 7.25 7.36 9.86
CA PHE A 76 8.03 6.14 10.00
C PHE A 76 9.40 6.19 9.31
N PHE A 77 9.55 6.75 8.12
CA PHE A 77 10.86 6.83 7.49
C PHE A 77 11.75 7.87 8.20
N GLU A 78 11.23 9.06 8.44
CA GLU A 78 11.95 10.13 9.12
C GLU A 78 11.95 9.91 10.65
N GLY A 79 10.77 9.67 11.24
CA GLY A 79 10.61 9.51 12.69
C GLY A 79 11.34 8.30 13.27
N TYR A 80 11.56 7.25 12.46
CA TYR A 80 12.34 6.06 12.84
C TYR A 80 13.71 6.03 12.12
N GLY A 81 14.20 7.17 11.66
CA GLY A 81 15.45 7.27 10.87
C GLY A 81 16.67 6.67 11.55
N ASP A 82 16.76 6.77 12.88
CA ASP A 82 17.85 6.22 13.70
C ASP A 82 17.56 4.80 14.21
N VAL A 83 16.36 4.27 13.97
CA VAL A 83 15.99 2.93 14.42
C VAL A 83 16.57 1.88 13.49
N ARG A 84 17.44 1.03 14.03
CA ARG A 84 17.97 -0.12 13.31
C ARG A 84 17.01 -1.30 13.39
N LEU A 85 16.61 -1.81 12.24
CA LEU A 85 15.79 -3.01 12.07
C LEU A 85 16.68 -4.23 11.76
N PRO A 86 16.17 -5.47 11.86
CA PRO A 86 16.92 -6.68 11.47
C PRO A 86 17.43 -6.63 10.03
N HIS A 87 16.65 -6.10 9.11
CA HIS A 87 16.98 -5.84 7.71
C HIS A 87 16.14 -4.68 7.19
N LYS A 88 16.29 -4.33 5.89
CA LYS A 88 15.47 -3.31 5.23
C LYS A 88 13.97 -3.61 5.36
N PHE A 89 13.19 -2.56 5.57
CA PHE A 89 11.72 -2.64 5.67
C PHE A 89 11.09 -1.71 4.63
N LYS A 90 10.16 -2.22 3.85
CA LYS A 90 9.57 -1.53 2.71
C LYS A 90 8.07 -1.34 2.91
N ILE A 91 7.59 -0.12 2.68
CA ILE A 91 6.17 0.22 2.73
C ILE A 91 5.74 0.72 1.35
N ALA A 92 4.55 0.31 0.90
CA ALA A 92 3.98 0.78 -0.35
C ALA A 92 2.48 1.05 -0.22
N VAL A 93 2.00 2.12 -0.88
CA VAL A 93 0.61 2.59 -0.85
C VAL A 93 0.00 2.51 -2.24
N GLY A 94 -1.02 1.68 -2.41
CA GLY A 94 -1.84 1.55 -3.61
C GLY A 94 -3.21 2.18 -3.42
N GLY A 95 -3.67 2.96 -4.39
CA GLY A 95 -4.94 3.68 -4.31
C GLY A 95 -6.19 2.82 -4.51
N CYS A 96 -6.05 1.61 -5.05
CA CYS A 96 -7.17 0.72 -5.33
C CYS A 96 -6.68 -0.73 -5.58
N PRO A 97 -7.58 -1.73 -5.65
CA PRO A 97 -7.24 -3.13 -5.90
C PRO A 97 -6.56 -3.46 -7.23
N ASN A 98 -6.40 -2.49 -8.16
CA ASN A 98 -5.54 -2.69 -9.34
C ASN A 98 -4.07 -2.96 -8.98
N ASN A 99 -3.64 -2.67 -7.76
CA ASN A 99 -2.36 -3.11 -7.18
C ASN A 99 -1.12 -2.70 -8.01
N CYS A 100 -1.14 -1.53 -8.67
CA CYS A 100 -0.13 -1.11 -9.65
C CYS A 100 1.30 -1.03 -9.10
N VAL A 101 1.47 -0.54 -7.86
CA VAL A 101 2.77 -0.50 -7.16
C VAL A 101 3.04 -1.74 -6.32
N LYS A 102 2.18 -2.76 -6.45
CA LYS A 102 2.27 -4.07 -5.79
C LYS A 102 2.52 -3.95 -4.28
N PRO A 103 1.61 -3.27 -3.54
CA PRO A 103 1.75 -3.15 -2.09
C PRO A 103 1.92 -4.49 -1.39
N ASN A 104 1.17 -5.51 -1.79
CA ASN A 104 1.24 -6.87 -1.26
C ASN A 104 2.58 -7.60 -1.48
N LEU A 105 3.53 -7.03 -2.19
CA LEU A 105 4.91 -7.52 -2.36
C LEU A 105 5.93 -6.68 -1.57
N ASN A 106 5.47 -5.87 -0.63
CA ASN A 106 6.28 -5.10 0.30
C ASN A 106 6.13 -5.64 1.73
N ASP A 107 7.05 -5.29 2.62
CA ASP A 107 6.98 -5.74 4.02
C ASP A 107 5.68 -5.29 4.68
N VAL A 108 5.21 -4.05 4.36
CA VAL A 108 3.83 -3.60 4.57
C VAL A 108 3.28 -3.00 3.28
N GLY A 109 2.07 -3.38 2.93
CA GLY A 109 1.32 -2.84 1.81
C GLY A 109 -0.03 -2.30 2.23
N ILE A 110 -0.42 -1.14 1.73
CA ILE A 110 -1.73 -0.55 1.93
C ILE A 110 -2.45 -0.48 0.58
N ILE A 111 -3.70 -0.91 0.52
CA ILE A 111 -4.53 -0.82 -0.68
C ILE A 111 -5.85 -0.16 -0.33
N GLY A 112 -6.19 0.93 -1.03
CA GLY A 112 -7.48 1.59 -0.89
C GLY A 112 -8.64 0.66 -1.24
N GLN A 113 -9.70 0.74 -0.46
CA GLN A 113 -10.92 -0.07 -0.58
C GLN A 113 -12.15 0.81 -0.66
N MET A 114 -13.20 0.32 -1.30
CA MET A 114 -14.56 0.85 -1.28
C MET A 114 -15.52 -0.28 -0.95
N VAL A 115 -16.04 -0.30 0.26
CA VAL A 115 -17.06 -1.26 0.68
C VAL A 115 -18.42 -0.69 0.29
N PRO A 116 -19.10 -1.22 -0.75
CA PRO A 116 -20.38 -0.67 -1.21
C PRO A 116 -21.50 -0.94 -0.20
N VAL A 117 -22.52 -0.08 -0.20
CA VAL A 117 -23.77 -0.35 0.50
C VAL A 117 -24.76 -0.99 -0.45
N TYR A 118 -25.30 -2.15 -0.08
CA TYR A 118 -26.36 -2.81 -0.82
C TYR A 118 -27.73 -2.62 -0.14
N GLU A 119 -28.68 -2.07 -0.88
CA GLU A 119 -30.07 -1.89 -0.46
C GLU A 119 -30.96 -2.93 -1.15
N GLU A 120 -31.26 -4.01 -0.45
CA GLU A 120 -31.99 -5.16 -0.99
C GLU A 120 -33.38 -4.79 -1.50
N ASP A 121 -34.07 -3.88 -0.83
CA ASP A 121 -35.43 -3.44 -1.21
C ASP A 121 -35.48 -2.78 -2.59
N LEU A 122 -34.41 -2.13 -2.99
CA LEU A 122 -34.29 -1.50 -4.31
C LEU A 122 -33.95 -2.50 -5.40
N CYS A 123 -33.41 -3.67 -5.05
CA CYS A 123 -33.00 -4.67 -6.02
C CYS A 123 -34.23 -5.34 -6.68
N LYS A 124 -34.26 -5.36 -8.01
CA LYS A 124 -35.36 -5.95 -8.81
C LYS A 124 -35.03 -7.33 -9.40
N GLY A 125 -33.89 -7.93 -9.05
CA GLY A 125 -33.51 -9.27 -9.52
C GLY A 125 -33.43 -9.36 -11.05
N CYS A 126 -32.74 -8.44 -11.69
CA CYS A 126 -32.67 -8.34 -13.16
C CYS A 126 -32.09 -9.62 -13.80
N LYS A 127 -32.73 -10.13 -14.88
CA LYS A 127 -32.21 -11.26 -15.68
C LYS A 127 -30.82 -10.97 -16.29
N LYS A 128 -30.51 -9.70 -16.58
CA LYS A 128 -29.18 -9.19 -16.93
C LYS A 128 -28.83 -8.11 -15.93
N CYS A 129 -28.02 -8.45 -14.97
CA CYS A 129 -27.61 -7.54 -13.91
C CYS A 129 -26.32 -6.81 -14.32
N LYS A 130 -26.39 -5.49 -14.49
CA LYS A 130 -25.24 -4.67 -14.84
C LYS A 130 -24.13 -4.72 -13.78
N VAL A 131 -24.50 -4.93 -12.52
CA VAL A 131 -23.55 -5.07 -11.41
C VAL A 131 -22.73 -6.35 -11.52
N GLU A 132 -23.34 -7.47 -11.95
CA GLU A 132 -22.59 -8.69 -12.28
C GLU A 132 -21.65 -8.46 -13.46
N ASP A 133 -22.14 -7.83 -14.53
CA ASP A 133 -21.38 -7.63 -15.77
C ASP A 133 -20.11 -6.81 -15.56
N VAL A 134 -20.13 -5.81 -14.65
CA VAL A 134 -18.98 -4.92 -14.43
C VAL A 134 -18.00 -5.44 -13.39
N CYS A 135 -18.35 -6.49 -12.66
CA CYS A 135 -17.51 -7.01 -11.58
C CYS A 135 -16.31 -7.80 -12.12
N PRO A 136 -15.06 -7.36 -11.86
CA PRO A 136 -13.87 -8.03 -12.42
C PRO A 136 -13.59 -9.40 -11.80
N VAL A 137 -14.20 -9.70 -10.65
CA VAL A 137 -13.99 -10.95 -9.90
C VAL A 137 -15.26 -11.79 -9.77
N ASN A 138 -16.37 -11.36 -10.39
CA ASN A 138 -17.65 -12.06 -10.36
C ASN A 138 -18.23 -12.32 -8.95
N ALA A 139 -17.95 -11.43 -7.99
CA ALA A 139 -18.46 -11.53 -6.62
C ALA A 139 -19.98 -11.34 -6.50
N PRO A 140 -20.64 -10.37 -7.19
CA PRO A 140 -22.08 -10.23 -7.14
C PRO A 140 -22.78 -11.24 -8.04
N LYS A 141 -23.87 -11.85 -7.55
CA LYS A 141 -24.73 -12.78 -8.27
C LYS A 141 -26.19 -12.52 -7.93
N VAL A 142 -27.09 -12.64 -8.92
CA VAL A 142 -28.53 -12.61 -8.68
C VAL A 142 -29.00 -14.03 -8.34
N VAL A 143 -29.41 -14.23 -7.09
CA VAL A 143 -29.91 -15.51 -6.56
C VAL A 143 -31.30 -15.27 -5.99
N ASN A 144 -32.27 -16.10 -6.37
CA ASN A 144 -33.67 -15.98 -5.90
C ASN A 144 -34.28 -14.58 -6.09
N GLY A 145 -33.94 -13.91 -7.19
CA GLY A 145 -34.50 -12.59 -7.52
C GLY A 145 -33.88 -11.41 -6.75
N LYS A 146 -32.81 -11.62 -6.02
CA LYS A 146 -32.04 -10.59 -5.31
C LYS A 146 -30.56 -10.76 -5.58
N MET A 147 -29.82 -9.65 -5.59
CA MET A 147 -28.36 -9.70 -5.71
C MET A 147 -27.74 -10.12 -4.36
N GLN A 148 -26.76 -10.98 -4.42
CA GLN A 148 -25.89 -11.33 -3.29
C GLN A 148 -24.44 -11.05 -3.69
N ILE A 149 -23.66 -10.51 -2.77
CA ILE A 149 -22.21 -10.28 -2.97
C ILE A 149 -21.46 -11.32 -2.13
N ASP A 150 -20.63 -12.11 -2.78
CA ASP A 150 -19.72 -13.02 -2.07
C ASP A 150 -18.52 -12.21 -1.53
N GLU A 151 -18.53 -11.98 -0.23
CA GLU A 151 -17.49 -11.22 0.47
C GLU A 151 -16.12 -11.91 0.46
N ASN A 152 -16.07 -13.24 0.25
CA ASN A 152 -14.81 -13.97 0.14
C ASN A 152 -14.11 -13.72 -1.21
N ILE A 153 -14.87 -13.33 -2.22
CA ILE A 153 -14.36 -13.04 -3.57
C ILE A 153 -14.24 -11.52 -3.79
N CYS A 154 -15.07 -10.72 -3.10
CA CYS A 154 -15.13 -9.28 -3.28
C CYS A 154 -13.80 -8.61 -2.90
N ILE A 155 -13.22 -7.90 -3.86
CA ILE A 155 -11.96 -7.12 -3.65
C ILE A 155 -12.22 -5.66 -3.27
N HIS A 156 -13.46 -5.29 -2.95
CA HIS A 156 -13.88 -3.95 -2.55
C HIS A 156 -13.35 -2.83 -3.48
N CYS A 157 -13.41 -3.05 -4.80
CA CYS A 157 -12.90 -2.10 -5.80
C CYS A 157 -13.90 -0.98 -6.15
N GLY A 158 -15.12 -1.02 -5.66
CA GLY A 158 -16.16 -0.02 -5.88
C GLY A 158 -16.75 0.02 -7.30
N ARG A 159 -16.35 -0.86 -8.23
CA ARG A 159 -16.82 -0.82 -9.64
C ARG A 159 -18.32 -1.09 -9.82
N CYS A 160 -18.95 -1.72 -8.85
CA CYS A 160 -20.39 -1.97 -8.84
C CYS A 160 -21.21 -0.70 -8.55
N VAL A 161 -20.64 0.27 -7.85
CA VAL A 161 -21.28 1.54 -7.50
C VAL A 161 -21.66 2.32 -8.75
N GLY A 162 -22.89 2.86 -8.79
CA GLY A 162 -23.42 3.61 -9.92
C GLY A 162 -23.79 2.76 -11.17
N ASN A 163 -23.64 1.42 -11.10
CA ASN A 163 -23.99 0.54 -12.22
C ASN A 163 -25.35 -0.15 -12.06
N CYS A 164 -26.00 -0.05 -10.91
CA CYS A 164 -27.37 -0.50 -10.74
C CYS A 164 -28.35 0.59 -11.19
N ARG A 165 -29.20 0.31 -12.18
CA ARG A 165 -30.22 1.26 -12.68
C ARG A 165 -31.31 1.59 -11.64
N PHE A 166 -31.42 0.82 -10.59
CA PHE A 166 -32.36 1.00 -9.49
C PHE A 166 -31.71 1.50 -8.22
N ASP A 167 -30.44 1.92 -8.30
CA ASP A 167 -29.64 2.43 -7.17
C ASP A 167 -29.56 1.50 -5.97
N ALA A 168 -29.69 0.18 -6.19
CA ALA A 168 -29.57 -0.82 -5.14
C ALA A 168 -28.12 -0.97 -4.63
N ILE A 169 -27.11 -0.43 -5.35
CA ILE A 169 -25.71 -0.38 -4.91
C ILE A 169 -25.29 1.08 -4.85
N LYS A 170 -24.97 1.53 -3.65
CA LYS A 170 -24.54 2.90 -3.38
C LYS A 170 -23.07 2.96 -2.97
N THR A 171 -22.51 4.16 -3.06
CA THR A 171 -21.21 4.47 -2.47
C THR A 171 -21.26 4.19 -0.97
N GLY A 172 -20.37 3.37 -0.48
CA GLY A 172 -20.23 3.11 0.93
C GLY A 172 -18.93 3.69 1.49
N ASN A 173 -18.35 3.03 2.48
CA ASN A 173 -17.19 3.54 3.17
C ASN A 173 -15.91 3.24 2.40
N GLN A 174 -15.05 4.26 2.25
CA GLN A 174 -13.67 4.08 1.83
C GLN A 174 -12.80 3.64 3.01
N GLY A 175 -11.80 2.82 2.75
CA GLY A 175 -10.93 2.31 3.79
C GLY A 175 -9.60 1.79 3.26
N TYR A 176 -8.87 1.16 4.13
CA TYR A 176 -7.50 0.68 3.92
C TYR A 176 -7.44 -0.82 4.20
N LYS A 177 -7.04 -1.61 3.21
CA LYS A 177 -6.66 -3.01 3.40
C LYS A 177 -5.15 -3.07 3.60
N ILE A 178 -4.70 -3.73 4.66
CA ILE A 178 -3.28 -3.83 5.00
C ILE A 178 -2.79 -5.24 4.73
N TYR A 179 -1.65 -5.34 4.06
CA TYR A 179 -0.90 -6.56 3.79
C TYR A 179 0.41 -6.52 4.55
N ILE A 180 0.81 -7.62 5.16
CA ILE A 180 2.07 -7.75 5.89
C ILE A 180 2.91 -8.92 5.39
N GLY A 181 4.23 -8.81 5.42
CA GLY A 181 5.16 -9.89 5.08
C GLY A 181 5.37 -10.13 3.59
N GLY A 182 5.00 -9.18 2.74
CA GLY A 182 5.33 -9.26 1.33
C GLY A 182 6.83 -9.09 1.07
N ARG A 183 7.31 -9.73 0.00
CA ARG A 183 8.70 -9.65 -0.44
C ARG A 183 8.80 -9.84 -1.94
N TRP A 184 9.58 -8.97 -2.60
CA TRP A 184 9.92 -9.10 -4.00
C TRP A 184 11.44 -9.12 -4.20
N GLY A 185 11.93 -10.06 -4.98
CA GLY A 185 13.35 -10.24 -5.30
C GLY A 185 13.69 -11.68 -5.64
N LYS A 186 14.89 -12.15 -5.27
CA LYS A 186 15.32 -13.56 -5.49
C LYS A 186 14.36 -14.58 -4.86
N GLN A 187 13.72 -14.21 -3.78
CA GLN A 187 12.63 -14.95 -3.15
C GLN A 187 11.41 -14.06 -3.14
N ILE A 188 10.25 -14.61 -3.46
CA ILE A 188 8.97 -13.92 -3.52
C ILE A 188 8.10 -14.42 -2.37
N SER A 189 7.45 -13.49 -1.68
CA SER A 189 6.41 -13.77 -0.71
C SER A 189 5.26 -12.81 -0.97
N ILE A 190 4.04 -13.31 -1.07
CA ILE A 190 2.84 -12.46 -1.12
C ILE A 190 2.47 -12.16 0.33
N GLY A 191 2.30 -10.87 0.63
CA GLY A 191 1.86 -10.44 1.95
C GLY A 191 0.48 -10.99 2.30
N ARG A 192 0.29 -11.31 3.57
CA ARG A 192 -1.00 -11.74 4.11
C ARG A 192 -1.86 -10.54 4.44
N GLU A 193 -3.13 -10.62 4.15
CA GLU A 193 -4.09 -9.60 4.53
C GLU A 193 -4.31 -9.63 6.05
N LEU A 194 -4.46 -8.45 6.66
CA LEU A 194 -5.08 -8.35 7.96
C LEU A 194 -6.60 -8.54 7.82
N ASP A 195 -7.22 -9.19 8.79
CA ASP A 195 -8.60 -9.71 8.71
C ASP A 195 -9.71 -8.65 8.64
N LYS A 196 -9.34 -7.35 8.54
CA LYS A 196 -10.31 -6.26 8.44
C LYS A 196 -9.93 -5.20 7.43
N VAL A 197 -10.93 -4.44 6.98
CA VAL A 197 -10.73 -3.14 6.34
C VAL A 197 -10.72 -2.08 7.45
N PHE A 198 -9.69 -1.24 7.44
CA PHE A 198 -9.58 -0.11 8.35
C PHE A 198 -10.32 1.08 7.75
N PHE A 199 -11.28 1.64 8.43
CA PHE A 199 -12.02 2.82 7.98
C PHE A 199 -11.47 4.12 8.59
N ASP A 200 -10.73 4.01 9.68
CA ASP A 200 -10.03 5.11 10.31
C ASP A 200 -8.54 5.10 9.91
N LYS A 201 -8.03 6.27 9.53
CA LYS A 201 -6.64 6.42 9.06
C LYS A 201 -5.64 6.19 10.19
N GLU A 202 -5.92 6.72 11.39
CA GLU A 202 -5.01 6.56 12.53
C GLU A 202 -4.96 5.10 12.98
N GLU A 203 -6.09 4.39 12.96
CA GLU A 203 -6.10 2.96 13.25
C GLU A 203 -5.23 2.16 12.24
N ALA A 204 -5.27 2.54 10.96
CA ALA A 204 -4.41 1.94 9.94
C ALA A 204 -2.92 2.26 10.17
N LEU A 205 -2.59 3.50 10.54
CA LEU A 205 -1.23 3.91 10.86
C LEU A 205 -0.69 3.21 12.12
N ASP A 206 -1.52 3.05 13.14
CA ASP A 206 -1.17 2.29 14.34
C ASP A 206 -0.89 0.81 14.05
N ALA A 207 -1.64 0.20 13.14
CA ALA A 207 -1.38 -1.18 12.70
C ALA A 207 -0.03 -1.30 11.98
N ILE A 208 0.35 -0.29 11.17
CA ILE A 208 1.66 -0.23 10.52
C ILE A 208 2.76 -0.10 11.58
N GLU A 209 2.59 0.78 12.55
CA GLU A 209 3.57 0.99 13.62
C GLU A 209 3.79 -0.28 14.44
N LYS A 210 2.71 -0.93 14.87
CA LYS A 210 2.76 -2.24 15.57
C LYS A 210 3.52 -3.30 14.75
N THR A 211 3.33 -3.30 13.44
CA THR A 211 4.04 -4.21 12.53
C THR A 211 5.55 -3.92 12.49
N ILE A 212 5.94 -2.64 12.47
CA ILE A 212 7.35 -2.23 12.52
C ILE A 212 7.98 -2.61 13.86
N LEU A 213 7.28 -2.36 14.97
CA LEU A 213 7.75 -2.68 16.32
C LEU A 213 7.89 -4.20 16.52
N LEU A 214 6.91 -4.99 16.07
CA LEU A 214 6.98 -6.45 16.07
C LEU A 214 8.25 -6.93 15.35
N TYR A 215 8.54 -6.37 14.17
CA TYR A 215 9.74 -6.75 13.42
C TYR A 215 11.02 -6.35 14.12
N LYS A 216 11.05 -5.16 14.73
CA LYS A 216 12.21 -4.69 15.52
C LYS A 216 12.51 -5.62 16.69
N GLU A 217 11.47 -6.08 17.40
CA GLU A 217 11.59 -6.89 18.63
C GLU A 217 11.85 -8.36 18.32
N GLN A 218 11.14 -8.92 17.35
CA GLN A 218 11.13 -10.35 17.09
C GLN A 218 12.02 -10.81 15.93
N GLY A 219 12.45 -9.89 15.06
CA GLY A 219 13.27 -10.22 13.92
C GLY A 219 14.75 -10.48 14.29
N LYS A 220 15.36 -11.46 13.64
CA LYS A 220 16.79 -11.77 13.81
C LYS A 220 17.63 -10.96 12.83
N THR A 221 18.85 -10.59 13.21
CA THR A 221 19.76 -9.82 12.33
C THR A 221 19.92 -10.50 10.97
N GLY A 222 19.68 -9.77 9.89
CA GLY A 222 19.72 -10.26 8.51
C GLY A 222 18.43 -10.95 8.02
N GLU A 223 17.49 -11.26 8.91
CA GLU A 223 16.20 -11.85 8.58
C GLU A 223 15.28 -10.82 7.91
N ARG A 224 14.56 -11.20 6.87
CA ARG A 224 13.53 -10.36 6.26
C ARG A 224 12.21 -10.51 7.02
N PHE A 225 11.38 -9.48 7.02
CA PHE A 225 10.12 -9.47 7.77
C PHE A 225 9.20 -10.66 7.41
N SER A 226 9.10 -11.02 6.12
CA SER A 226 8.35 -12.23 5.70
C SER A 226 8.81 -13.51 6.41
N GLN A 227 10.10 -13.66 6.63
CA GLN A 227 10.68 -14.82 7.34
C GLN A 227 10.39 -14.75 8.84
N THR A 228 10.42 -13.53 9.41
CA THR A 228 10.06 -13.32 10.82
C THR A 228 8.64 -13.75 11.12
N ILE A 229 7.66 -13.28 10.32
CA ILE A 229 6.25 -13.65 10.56
C ILE A 229 5.96 -15.12 10.27
N GLU A 230 6.61 -15.71 9.26
CA GLU A 230 6.52 -17.15 8.99
C GLU A 230 7.05 -17.98 10.18
N ARG A 231 8.20 -17.61 10.74
CA ARG A 231 8.77 -18.25 11.93
C ARG A 231 7.91 -18.10 13.19
N LEU A 232 7.19 -17.00 13.32
CA LEU A 232 6.28 -16.74 14.44
C LEU A 232 4.92 -17.43 14.28
N GLY A 233 4.64 -18.03 13.10
CA GLY A 233 3.41 -18.76 12.86
C GLY A 233 2.22 -17.91 12.42
N PHE A 234 2.49 -16.68 11.95
CA PHE A 234 1.44 -15.82 11.37
C PHE A 234 1.06 -16.25 9.96
#